data_8343797859bfbd95e31b8c8b7f7dff9c
#
_entry.id   8343797859bfbd95e31b8c8b7f7dff9c
#
_cell.length_a   1.000
_cell.length_b   1.000
_cell.length_c   1.000
_cell.angle_alpha   90.00
_cell.angle_beta   90.00
_cell.angle_gamma   90.00
#
_symmetry.space_group_name_H-M   'P 1'
#
loop_
_entity.id
_entity.type
_entity.pdbx_description
1 polymer ?
#
loop_
_entity_poly.entity_id
_entity_poly.type
_entity_poly.pdbx_seq_one_letter_code
_entity_poly.pdbx_strand_id
1 'polypeptide(L)'
;WHISHEGADLEDPANEPKDDLWVMSVPVAKAPNRPQYVTIDFTAGVPTAVNGKKMPGDELVAKLNAIGGAHAVGQVDLVENRLVGIKSRGAYETPGGTVLFEAHRALEALTLDRETLHYKQQVALKYAEMVYYGQWFCELREALDAFVDATQRNVTGRVKIKCFKGRATVAGVTSPRSLYSGKLASFTMGSEYTPTDAIGFIKLFGLQMRGRGKA
;
A
#
# COMPACT_ATOMS: atom_id res chain seq x y z
N TRP A 1 -6.35 13.21 -7.48
CA TRP A 1 -5.65 12.18 -6.74
C TRP A 1 -5.24 12.67 -5.35
N HIS A 2 -4.50 13.76 -5.23
CA HIS A 2 -4.06 14.34 -3.96
C HIS A 2 -4.04 15.86 -4.00
N ILE A 3 -3.92 16.49 -2.82
CA ILE A 3 -3.59 17.91 -2.67
C ILE A 3 -2.29 18.00 -1.86
N SER A 4 -1.41 18.93 -2.24
CA SER A 4 -0.22 19.32 -1.49
C SER A 4 -0.40 20.73 -0.92
N HIS A 5 0.05 20.92 0.32
CA HIS A 5 0.09 22.18 1.02
C HIS A 5 1.54 22.47 1.40
N GLU A 6 2.03 23.65 1.02
CA GLU A 6 3.41 24.09 1.26
C GLU A 6 3.42 25.57 1.65
N GLY A 7 4.51 26.00 2.28
CA GLY A 7 4.73 27.41 2.62
C GLY A 7 4.03 27.89 3.91
N ALA A 8 4.09 29.20 4.14
CA ALA A 8 3.53 29.88 5.31
C ALA A 8 3.94 29.21 6.65
N ASP A 9 2.97 28.87 7.50
CA ASP A 9 3.25 28.25 8.82
C ASP A 9 4.01 26.92 8.72
N LEU A 10 3.93 26.21 7.58
CA LEU A 10 4.64 24.95 7.36
C LEU A 10 6.15 25.12 7.09
N GLU A 11 6.63 26.34 6.79
CA GLU A 11 8.06 26.61 6.59
C GLU A 11 8.87 26.40 7.88
N ASP A 12 8.24 26.60 9.04
CA ASP A 12 8.84 26.24 10.33
C ASP A 12 8.40 24.83 10.74
N PRO A 13 9.32 23.85 10.77
CA PRO A 13 8.97 22.47 11.13
C PRO A 13 8.53 22.31 12.59
N ALA A 14 8.68 23.32 13.43
CA ALA A 14 8.17 23.32 14.81
C ALA A 14 6.66 23.59 14.90
N ASN A 15 6.04 24.11 13.84
CA ASN A 15 4.62 24.40 13.81
C ASN A 15 3.78 23.16 13.47
N GLU A 16 2.70 22.94 14.19
CA GLU A 16 1.69 21.92 13.82
C GLU A 16 0.85 22.43 12.64
N PRO A 17 0.51 21.57 11.64
CA PRO A 17 -0.44 21.93 10.61
C PRO A 17 -1.80 22.31 11.21
N LYS A 18 -2.34 23.46 10.82
CA LYS A 18 -3.65 23.91 11.32
C LYS A 18 -4.79 23.05 10.77
N ASP A 19 -5.86 22.93 11.55
CA ASP A 19 -7.06 22.16 11.19
C ASP A 19 -7.72 22.62 9.88
N ASP A 20 -7.63 23.89 9.54
CA ASP A 20 -8.21 24.49 8.33
C ASP A 20 -7.35 24.30 7.07
N LEU A 21 -6.16 23.71 7.21
CA LEU A 21 -5.31 23.32 6.09
C LEU A 21 -5.97 22.23 5.25
N TRP A 22 -6.70 21.31 5.90
CA TRP A 22 -7.23 20.11 5.28
C TRP A 22 -8.49 20.41 4.45
N VAL A 23 -8.42 20.19 3.13
CA VAL A 23 -9.47 20.49 2.14
C VAL A 23 -10.22 19.23 1.68
N MET A 24 -9.50 18.11 1.49
CA MET A 24 -10.10 16.83 1.08
C MET A 24 -10.56 15.99 2.26
N SER A 25 -10.10 16.30 3.45
CA SER A 25 -10.36 15.51 4.66
C SER A 25 -10.72 16.39 5.83
N VAL A 26 -11.42 15.81 6.81
CA VAL A 26 -11.70 16.49 8.08
C VAL A 26 -10.52 16.32 9.04
N PRO A 27 -10.29 17.23 9.98
CA PRO A 27 -9.36 16.98 11.10
C PRO A 27 -9.73 15.71 11.87
N VAL A 28 -8.73 14.98 12.36
CA VAL A 28 -8.94 13.70 13.07
C VAL A 28 -9.91 13.82 14.24
N ALA A 29 -9.85 14.92 14.97
CA ALA A 29 -10.75 15.19 16.09
C ALA A 29 -12.24 15.27 15.65
N LYS A 30 -12.51 15.81 14.45
CA LYS A 30 -13.85 15.96 13.88
C LYS A 30 -14.35 14.71 13.16
N ALA A 31 -13.48 13.71 12.90
CA ALA A 31 -13.89 12.47 12.26
C ALA A 31 -14.86 11.66 13.12
N PRO A 32 -15.82 10.91 12.53
CA PRO A 32 -16.82 10.14 13.25
C PRO A 32 -16.23 9.15 14.26
N ASN A 33 -16.91 8.95 15.39
CA ASN A 33 -16.54 7.95 16.41
C ASN A 33 -16.99 6.53 16.07
N ARG A 34 -17.54 6.30 14.87
CA ARG A 34 -17.91 4.98 14.34
C ARG A 34 -17.11 4.70 13.08
N PRO A 35 -16.53 3.50 12.94
CA PRO A 35 -15.80 3.14 11.72
C PRO A 35 -16.74 3.01 10.53
N GLN A 36 -16.22 3.33 9.34
CA GLN A 36 -16.87 3.02 8.08
C GLN A 36 -16.09 1.92 7.37
N TYR A 37 -16.82 0.92 6.87
CA TYR A 37 -16.24 -0.16 6.07
C TYR A 37 -16.53 0.09 4.60
N VAL A 38 -15.54 -0.18 3.76
CA VAL A 38 -15.67 -0.13 2.31
C VAL A 38 -15.06 -1.39 1.71
N THR A 39 -15.72 -1.96 0.69
CA THR A 39 -15.17 -3.07 -0.09
C THR A 39 -14.73 -2.58 -1.45
N ILE A 40 -13.58 -3.08 -1.92
CA ILE A 40 -13.02 -2.75 -3.23
C ILE A 40 -12.76 -4.05 -3.96
N ASP A 41 -13.28 -4.16 -5.19
CA ASP A 41 -13.03 -5.29 -6.07
C ASP A 41 -11.91 -4.94 -7.05
N PHE A 42 -10.99 -5.87 -7.24
CA PHE A 42 -9.88 -5.75 -8.18
C PHE A 42 -9.92 -6.86 -9.24
N THR A 43 -9.52 -6.52 -10.45
CA THR A 43 -9.28 -7.46 -11.54
C THR A 43 -7.92 -7.17 -12.15
N ALA A 44 -7.01 -8.15 -12.11
CA ALA A 44 -5.63 -8.02 -12.60
C ALA A 44 -4.96 -6.72 -12.10
N GLY A 45 -5.05 -6.42 -10.79
CA GLY A 45 -4.47 -5.25 -10.16
C GLY A 45 -5.29 -3.96 -10.27
N VAL A 46 -6.26 -3.91 -11.18
CA VAL A 46 -7.07 -2.70 -11.42
C VAL A 46 -8.31 -2.70 -10.53
N PRO A 47 -8.58 -1.62 -9.75
CA PRO A 47 -9.80 -1.50 -8.98
C PRO A 47 -11.00 -1.28 -9.93
N THR A 48 -12.06 -2.07 -9.76
CA THR A 48 -13.21 -2.10 -10.69
C THR A 48 -14.54 -1.75 -10.05
N ALA A 49 -14.67 -1.90 -8.73
CA ALA A 49 -15.92 -1.62 -8.02
C ALA A 49 -15.68 -1.18 -6.57
N VAL A 50 -16.59 -0.37 -6.06
CA VAL A 50 -16.68 0.01 -4.64
C VAL A 50 -18.02 -0.41 -4.08
N ASN A 51 -18.02 -1.15 -2.97
CA ASN A 51 -19.22 -1.68 -2.32
C ASN A 51 -20.13 -2.47 -3.29
N GLY A 52 -19.51 -3.25 -4.19
CA GLY A 52 -20.20 -4.07 -5.19
C GLY A 52 -20.72 -3.31 -6.41
N LYS A 53 -20.61 -1.99 -6.46
CA LYS A 53 -21.01 -1.18 -7.62
C LYS A 53 -19.79 -0.91 -8.50
N LYS A 54 -19.82 -1.39 -9.75
CA LYS A 54 -18.82 -1.06 -10.78
C LYS A 54 -18.94 0.42 -11.16
N MET A 55 -17.80 1.07 -11.39
CA MET A 55 -17.75 2.46 -11.81
C MET A 55 -16.43 2.76 -12.52
N PRO A 56 -16.37 3.85 -13.32
CA PRO A 56 -15.12 4.37 -13.90
C PRO A 56 -14.08 4.70 -12.82
N GLY A 57 -12.79 4.71 -13.19
CA GLY A 57 -11.70 4.90 -12.23
C GLY A 57 -11.73 6.25 -11.52
N ASP A 58 -12.11 7.31 -12.21
CA ASP A 58 -12.24 8.66 -11.66
C ASP A 58 -13.38 8.75 -10.63
N GLU A 59 -14.56 8.19 -10.92
CA GLU A 59 -15.68 8.08 -9.98
C GLU A 59 -15.31 7.22 -8.75
N LEU A 60 -14.56 6.14 -8.98
CA LEU A 60 -14.08 5.25 -7.94
C LEU A 60 -13.16 5.99 -6.96
N VAL A 61 -12.19 6.73 -7.48
CA VAL A 61 -11.28 7.56 -6.67
C VAL A 61 -12.06 8.64 -5.94
N ALA A 62 -12.97 9.35 -6.61
CA ALA A 62 -13.82 10.38 -5.98
C ALA A 62 -14.65 9.80 -4.82
N LYS A 63 -15.23 8.61 -5.02
CA LYS A 63 -15.98 7.91 -3.98
C LYS A 63 -15.13 7.55 -2.77
N LEU A 64 -13.91 7.06 -3.01
CA LEU A 64 -12.98 6.70 -1.95
C LEU A 64 -12.40 7.94 -1.25
N ASN A 65 -12.20 9.05 -1.97
CA ASN A 65 -11.84 10.32 -1.37
C ASN A 65 -12.91 10.80 -0.38
N ALA A 66 -14.19 10.72 -0.76
CA ALA A 66 -15.29 11.09 0.13
C ALA A 66 -15.35 10.21 1.39
N ILE A 67 -15.17 8.89 1.25
CA ILE A 67 -15.19 7.95 2.37
C ILE A 67 -13.96 8.16 3.27
N GLY A 68 -12.76 8.15 2.67
CA GLY A 68 -11.50 8.30 3.41
C GLY A 68 -11.40 9.66 4.09
N GLY A 69 -11.73 10.75 3.37
CA GLY A 69 -11.67 12.12 3.86
C GLY A 69 -12.60 12.37 5.04
N ALA A 70 -13.82 11.81 5.02
CA ALA A 70 -14.75 11.87 6.16
C ALA A 70 -14.18 11.23 7.45
N HIS A 71 -13.20 10.34 7.33
CA HIS A 71 -12.52 9.68 8.43
C HIS A 71 -11.09 10.17 8.65
N ALA A 72 -10.71 11.31 8.07
CA ALA A 72 -9.37 11.91 8.16
C ALA A 72 -8.24 11.00 7.60
N VAL A 73 -8.56 10.05 6.74
CA VAL A 73 -7.59 9.14 6.14
C VAL A 73 -6.75 9.89 5.10
N GLY A 74 -5.44 9.58 5.05
CA GLY A 74 -4.54 10.06 4.00
C GLY A 74 -3.92 11.42 4.26
N GLN A 75 -3.99 11.93 5.47
CA GLN A 75 -3.22 13.11 5.90
C GLN A 75 -1.78 12.71 6.21
N VAL A 76 -0.82 13.39 5.61
CA VAL A 76 0.62 13.17 5.82
C VAL A 76 1.30 14.53 5.93
N ASP A 77 2.16 14.70 6.91
CA ASP A 77 3.05 15.85 7.08
C ASP A 77 4.49 15.32 7.15
N LEU A 78 5.35 15.78 6.27
CA LEU A 78 6.71 15.27 6.18
C LEU A 78 7.71 16.31 5.68
N VAL A 79 8.95 16.15 6.11
CA VAL A 79 10.10 16.83 5.52
C VAL A 79 10.71 15.93 4.46
N GLU A 80 10.73 16.40 3.22
CA GLU A 80 11.26 15.69 2.06
C GLU A 80 12.58 16.26 1.55
N ASN A 81 13.27 15.51 0.72
CA ASN A 81 14.49 15.94 0.04
C ASN A 81 14.20 16.25 -1.41
N ARG A 82 14.40 17.49 -1.83
CA ARG A 82 14.33 17.85 -3.24
C ARG A 82 15.58 17.40 -3.98
N LEU A 83 15.46 17.09 -5.26
CA LEU A 83 16.58 16.67 -6.12
C LEU A 83 17.77 17.66 -6.07
N VAL A 84 17.47 18.94 -5.92
CA VAL A 84 18.48 20.02 -5.84
C VAL A 84 19.18 20.12 -4.49
N GLY A 85 19.00 19.16 -3.58
CA GLY A 85 19.69 19.09 -2.31
C GLY A 85 19.08 19.95 -1.18
N ILE A 86 17.87 20.46 -1.37
CA ILE A 86 17.15 21.28 -0.37
C ILE A 86 16.12 20.42 0.33
N LYS A 87 16.01 20.54 1.65
CA LYS A 87 14.89 19.99 2.42
C LYS A 87 13.67 20.92 2.29
N SER A 88 12.52 20.32 2.13
CA SER A 88 11.23 21.02 2.06
C SER A 88 10.21 20.29 2.92
N ARG A 89 9.28 21.01 3.53
CA ARG A 89 8.16 20.41 4.24
C ARG A 89 6.88 20.57 3.43
N GLY A 90 6.13 19.48 3.31
CA GLY A 90 4.82 19.47 2.70
C GLY A 90 3.83 18.68 3.54
N ALA A 91 2.59 19.16 3.61
CA ALA A 91 1.46 18.41 4.09
C ALA A 91 0.62 17.96 2.90
N TYR A 92 0.21 16.70 2.89
CA TYR A 92 -0.46 16.07 1.76
C TYR A 92 -1.76 15.43 2.18
N GLU A 93 -2.76 15.48 1.30
CA GLU A 93 -4.02 14.78 1.47
C GLU A 93 -4.25 13.82 0.30
N THR A 94 -4.37 12.52 0.60
CA THR A 94 -4.59 11.47 -0.39
C THR A 94 -5.58 10.43 0.14
N PRO A 95 -6.84 10.79 0.45
CA PRO A 95 -7.76 9.89 1.14
C PRO A 95 -8.04 8.61 0.36
N GLY A 96 -8.51 8.73 -0.88
CA GLY A 96 -8.83 7.59 -1.74
C GLY A 96 -7.61 6.80 -2.16
N GLY A 97 -6.50 7.49 -2.45
CA GLY A 97 -5.24 6.85 -2.80
C GLY A 97 -4.69 5.99 -1.65
N THR A 98 -4.78 6.47 -0.42
CA THR A 98 -4.38 5.71 0.78
C THR A 98 -5.24 4.46 0.95
N VAL A 99 -6.56 4.58 0.80
CA VAL A 99 -7.47 3.43 0.87
C VAL A 99 -7.16 2.40 -0.22
N LEU A 100 -6.92 2.85 -1.47
CA LEU A 100 -6.55 1.98 -2.59
C LEU A 100 -5.20 1.29 -2.37
N PHE A 101 -4.20 2.04 -1.91
CA PHE A 101 -2.87 1.49 -1.64
C PHE A 101 -2.91 0.39 -0.60
N GLU A 102 -3.59 0.60 0.53
CA GLU A 102 -3.73 -0.42 1.58
C GLU A 102 -4.50 -1.65 1.09
N ALA A 103 -5.56 -1.44 0.30
CA ALA A 103 -6.33 -2.55 -0.26
C ALA A 103 -5.52 -3.35 -1.28
N HIS A 104 -4.85 -2.69 -2.21
CA HIS A 104 -4.06 -3.33 -3.26
C HIS A 104 -2.89 -4.11 -2.67
N ARG A 105 -2.15 -3.51 -1.73
CA ARG A 105 -1.04 -4.16 -1.02
C ARG A 105 -1.47 -5.45 -0.30
N ALA A 106 -2.64 -5.43 0.34
CA ALA A 106 -3.16 -6.62 1.01
C ALA A 106 -3.53 -7.73 0.02
N LEU A 107 -4.06 -7.38 -1.14
CA LEU A 107 -4.39 -8.34 -2.19
C LEU A 107 -3.13 -8.93 -2.84
N GLU A 108 -2.11 -8.11 -3.10
CA GLU A 108 -0.80 -8.58 -3.58
C GLU A 108 -0.16 -9.57 -2.60
N ALA A 109 -0.19 -9.28 -1.30
CA ALA A 109 0.35 -10.17 -0.27
C ALA A 109 -0.35 -11.54 -0.24
N LEU A 110 -1.60 -11.61 -0.70
CA LEU A 110 -2.36 -12.85 -0.78
C LEU A 110 -2.13 -13.65 -2.07
N THR A 111 -1.78 -12.96 -3.18
CA THR A 111 -1.82 -13.51 -4.54
C THR A 111 -0.48 -13.61 -5.23
N LEU A 112 0.54 -12.85 -4.78
CA LEU A 112 1.89 -12.93 -5.31
C LEU A 112 2.74 -13.90 -4.50
N ASP A 113 3.63 -14.63 -5.18
CA ASP A 113 4.66 -15.40 -4.51
C ASP A 113 5.68 -14.49 -3.82
N ARG A 114 6.43 -15.08 -2.89
CA ARG A 114 7.38 -14.35 -2.04
C ARG A 114 8.41 -13.56 -2.84
N GLU A 115 9.04 -14.16 -3.83
CA GLU A 115 10.15 -13.56 -4.58
C GLU A 115 9.64 -12.41 -5.46
N THR A 116 8.51 -12.62 -6.14
CA THR A 116 7.84 -11.58 -6.93
C THR A 116 7.44 -10.38 -6.07
N LEU A 117 6.82 -10.62 -4.91
CA LEU A 117 6.39 -9.56 -4.00
C LEU A 117 7.58 -8.74 -3.49
N HIS A 118 8.64 -9.40 -3.03
CA HIS A 118 9.81 -8.73 -2.48
C HIS A 118 10.56 -7.91 -3.55
N TYR A 119 10.73 -8.47 -4.75
CA TYR A 119 11.40 -7.74 -5.81
C TYR A 119 10.58 -6.55 -6.32
N LYS A 120 9.26 -6.73 -6.44
CA LYS A 120 8.34 -5.64 -6.80
C LYS A 120 8.44 -4.45 -5.82
N GLN A 121 8.60 -4.70 -4.53
CA GLN A 121 8.77 -3.64 -3.53
C GLN A 121 10.05 -2.81 -3.78
N GLN A 122 11.14 -3.44 -4.23
CA GLN A 122 12.37 -2.75 -4.61
C GLN A 122 12.19 -1.93 -5.90
N VAL A 123 11.54 -2.51 -6.89
CA VAL A 123 11.21 -1.83 -8.15
C VAL A 123 10.32 -0.62 -7.90
N ALA A 124 9.37 -0.70 -6.98
CA ALA A 124 8.46 0.40 -6.64
C ALA A 124 9.19 1.65 -6.14
N LEU A 125 10.31 1.50 -5.43
CA LEU A 125 11.14 2.64 -4.99
C LEU A 125 11.76 3.36 -6.18
N LYS A 126 12.31 2.61 -7.15
CA LYS A 126 12.88 3.20 -8.36
C LYS A 126 11.80 3.84 -9.23
N TYR A 127 10.65 3.20 -9.34
CA TYR A 127 9.51 3.75 -10.07
C TYR A 127 9.06 5.10 -9.47
N ALA A 128 8.91 5.16 -8.14
CA ALA A 128 8.53 6.38 -7.43
C ALA A 128 9.54 7.52 -7.66
N GLU A 129 10.85 7.22 -7.60
CA GLU A 129 11.92 8.17 -7.91
C GLU A 129 11.78 8.73 -9.33
N MET A 130 11.52 7.87 -10.31
CA MET A 130 11.36 8.30 -11.71
C MET A 130 10.14 9.19 -11.91
N VAL A 131 9.01 8.89 -11.25
CA VAL A 131 7.81 9.74 -11.26
C VAL A 131 8.13 11.10 -10.63
N TYR A 132 8.78 11.11 -9.48
CA TYR A 132 9.17 12.34 -8.78
C TYR A 132 10.09 13.24 -9.61
N TYR A 133 11.03 12.65 -10.36
CA TYR A 133 11.96 13.36 -11.24
C TYR A 133 11.37 13.75 -12.61
N GLY A 134 10.10 13.45 -12.85
CA GLY A 134 9.44 13.75 -14.13
C GLY A 134 9.92 12.88 -15.30
N GLN A 135 10.54 11.74 -15.04
CA GLN A 135 11.06 10.81 -16.04
C GLN A 135 9.96 9.89 -16.59
N TRP A 136 8.81 10.48 -16.93
CA TRP A 136 7.63 9.70 -17.36
C TRP A 136 7.80 9.03 -18.73
N PHE A 137 8.54 9.63 -19.65
CA PHE A 137 8.69 9.20 -21.05
C PHE A 137 10.00 8.47 -21.34
N CYS A 138 10.68 7.90 -20.33
CA CYS A 138 11.92 7.18 -20.55
C CYS A 138 11.71 5.65 -20.60
N GLU A 139 12.61 4.97 -21.35
CA GLU A 139 12.55 3.54 -21.60
C GLU A 139 12.53 2.72 -20.30
N LEU A 140 13.26 3.17 -19.27
CA LEU A 140 13.28 2.45 -17.98
C LEU A 140 11.91 2.43 -17.34
N ARG A 141 11.18 3.55 -17.35
CA ARG A 141 9.81 3.59 -16.80
C ARG A 141 8.89 2.62 -17.55
N GLU A 142 8.97 2.61 -18.88
CA GLU A 142 8.17 1.67 -19.71
C GLU A 142 8.51 0.21 -19.43
N ALA A 143 9.79 -0.12 -19.25
CA ALA A 143 10.23 -1.46 -18.88
C ALA A 143 9.70 -1.85 -17.48
N LEU A 144 9.69 -0.92 -16.52
CA LEU A 144 9.14 -1.14 -15.19
C LEU A 144 7.61 -1.29 -15.22
N ASP A 145 6.91 -0.57 -16.07
CA ASP A 145 5.46 -0.78 -16.29
C ASP A 145 5.18 -2.21 -16.74
N ALA A 146 5.90 -2.66 -17.78
CA ALA A 146 5.73 -4.02 -18.29
C ALA A 146 6.01 -5.08 -17.21
N PHE A 147 7.02 -4.86 -16.37
CA PHE A 147 7.29 -5.72 -15.22
C PHE A 147 6.12 -5.71 -14.22
N VAL A 148 5.66 -4.53 -13.83
CA VAL A 148 4.55 -4.39 -12.87
C VAL A 148 3.29 -5.05 -13.42
N ASP A 149 2.90 -4.75 -14.66
CA ASP A 149 1.71 -5.32 -15.31
C ASP A 149 1.77 -6.86 -15.36
N ALA A 150 2.94 -7.41 -15.64
CA ALA A 150 3.13 -8.87 -15.62
C ALA A 150 2.86 -9.48 -14.24
N THR A 151 3.23 -8.79 -13.15
CA THR A 151 2.97 -9.24 -11.78
C THR A 151 1.50 -9.17 -11.39
N GLN A 152 0.71 -8.30 -12.03
CA GLN A 152 -0.68 -8.05 -11.65
C GLN A 152 -1.69 -9.07 -12.18
N ARG A 153 -1.32 -9.96 -13.08
CA ARG A 153 -2.24 -10.91 -13.76
C ARG A 153 -3.10 -11.73 -12.80
N ASN A 154 -2.56 -12.07 -11.63
CA ASN A 154 -3.24 -12.86 -10.60
C ASN A 154 -3.81 -12.00 -9.45
N VAL A 155 -3.56 -10.69 -9.44
CA VAL A 155 -4.01 -9.79 -8.38
C VAL A 155 -5.49 -9.45 -8.60
N THR A 156 -6.35 -10.45 -8.36
CA THR A 156 -7.80 -10.37 -8.55
C THR A 156 -8.51 -10.82 -7.28
N GLY A 157 -9.44 -10.02 -6.80
CA GLY A 157 -10.16 -10.33 -5.57
C GLY A 157 -10.88 -9.15 -4.96
N ARG A 158 -11.27 -9.32 -3.71
CA ARG A 158 -12.01 -8.31 -2.93
C ARG A 158 -11.31 -8.03 -1.63
N VAL A 159 -11.16 -6.74 -1.32
CA VAL A 159 -10.61 -6.28 -0.05
C VAL A 159 -11.63 -5.42 0.69
N LYS A 160 -11.79 -5.68 1.98
CA LYS A 160 -12.60 -4.86 2.89
C LYS A 160 -11.67 -4.00 3.74
N ILE A 161 -11.83 -2.69 3.63
CA ILE A 161 -11.08 -1.69 4.41
C ILE A 161 -11.99 -1.08 5.47
N LYS A 162 -11.43 -0.88 6.65
CA LYS A 162 -12.02 -0.12 7.75
C LYS A 162 -11.36 1.25 7.81
N CYS A 163 -12.14 2.31 7.55
CA CYS A 163 -11.72 3.70 7.72
C CYS A 163 -12.15 4.20 9.10
N PHE A 164 -11.21 4.69 9.90
CA PHE A 164 -11.50 5.18 11.24
C PHE A 164 -10.38 6.08 11.76
N LYS A 165 -10.72 7.34 12.13
CA LYS A 165 -9.82 8.25 12.82
C LYS A 165 -8.40 8.30 12.22
N GLY A 166 -8.28 8.68 10.97
CA GLY A 166 -7.01 8.84 10.25
C GLY A 166 -6.42 7.55 9.67
N ARG A 167 -7.04 6.39 9.91
CA ARG A 167 -6.50 5.11 9.45
C ARG A 167 -7.41 4.39 8.48
N ALA A 168 -6.78 3.82 7.44
CA ALA A 168 -7.35 2.79 6.59
C ALA A 168 -6.68 1.46 6.97
N THR A 169 -7.44 0.50 7.47
CA THR A 169 -6.92 -0.80 7.89
C THR A 169 -7.65 -1.94 7.19
N VAL A 170 -6.91 -2.98 6.80
CA VAL A 170 -7.49 -4.16 6.18
C VAL A 170 -8.37 -4.90 7.19
N ALA A 171 -9.66 -5.08 6.85
CA ALA A 171 -10.64 -5.81 7.64
C ALA A 171 -10.96 -7.20 7.07
N GLY A 172 -10.45 -7.51 5.88
CA GLY A 172 -10.57 -8.81 5.24
C GLY A 172 -10.14 -8.73 3.78
N VAL A 173 -9.62 -9.86 3.28
CA VAL A 173 -9.19 -10.01 1.88
C VAL A 173 -9.58 -11.39 1.38
N THR A 174 -10.09 -11.46 0.15
CA THR A 174 -10.46 -12.71 -0.52
C THR A 174 -10.04 -12.69 -1.97
N SER A 175 -9.55 -13.82 -2.47
CA SER A 175 -9.15 -13.97 -3.87
C SER A 175 -9.35 -15.40 -4.36
N PRO A 176 -9.85 -15.61 -5.60
CA PRO A 176 -9.82 -16.91 -6.25
C PRO A 176 -8.40 -17.35 -6.65
N ARG A 177 -7.42 -16.45 -6.55
CA ARG A 177 -5.99 -16.66 -6.85
C ARG A 177 -5.12 -16.65 -5.59
N SER A 178 -5.73 -16.87 -4.40
CA SER A 178 -5.02 -16.89 -3.12
C SER A 178 -3.96 -17.99 -3.09
N LEU A 179 -2.77 -17.63 -2.66
CA LEU A 179 -1.69 -18.56 -2.33
C LEU A 179 -1.73 -18.97 -0.84
N TYR A 180 -2.60 -18.33 -0.04
CA TYR A 180 -2.77 -18.66 1.36
C TYR A 180 -3.60 -19.92 1.52
N SER A 181 -3.05 -20.92 2.24
CA SER A 181 -3.73 -22.12 2.66
C SER A 181 -3.84 -22.12 4.18
N GLY A 182 -5.07 -22.12 4.70
CA GLY A 182 -5.30 -22.22 6.14
C GLY A 182 -4.75 -23.50 6.75
N LYS A 183 -4.70 -24.60 5.98
CA LYS A 183 -4.12 -25.88 6.41
C LYS A 183 -2.60 -25.81 6.53
N LEU A 184 -1.91 -25.18 5.58
CA LEU A 184 -0.45 -24.98 5.61
C LEU A 184 -0.02 -23.94 6.63
N ALA A 185 -0.84 -22.91 6.86
CA ALA A 185 -0.56 -21.83 7.80
C ALA A 185 -0.97 -22.13 9.24
N SER A 186 -1.58 -23.30 9.49
CA SER A 186 -2.06 -23.70 10.82
C SER A 186 -0.91 -23.99 11.76
N PHE A 187 -0.98 -23.43 12.97
CA PHE A 187 -0.08 -23.74 14.08
C PHE A 187 -0.57 -24.95 14.89
N THR A 188 -1.70 -25.58 14.52
CA THR A 188 -2.22 -26.78 15.18
C THR A 188 -1.62 -28.04 14.59
N MET A 189 -1.49 -29.08 15.41
CA MET A 189 -1.04 -30.40 14.94
C MET A 189 -1.99 -30.95 13.87
N GLY A 190 -1.41 -31.52 12.79
CA GLY A 190 -2.18 -32.03 11.64
C GLY A 190 -2.19 -31.11 10.41
N SER A 191 -1.27 -30.14 10.32
CA SER A 191 -1.03 -29.37 9.08
C SER A 191 -0.53 -30.30 7.96
N GLU A 192 -0.78 -29.93 6.69
CA GLU A 192 -0.22 -30.60 5.50
C GLU A 192 1.33 -30.47 5.40
N TYR A 193 1.95 -29.84 6.35
CA TYR A 193 3.37 -29.55 6.46
C TYR A 193 3.98 -30.33 7.62
N THR A 194 5.10 -31.01 7.38
CA THR A 194 5.88 -31.71 8.40
C THR A 194 7.00 -30.79 8.91
N PRO A 195 6.95 -30.28 10.16
CA PRO A 195 7.94 -29.32 10.66
C PRO A 195 9.38 -29.84 10.64
N THR A 196 9.58 -31.16 10.71
CA THR A 196 10.92 -31.79 10.67
C THR A 196 11.61 -31.62 9.30
N ASP A 197 10.88 -31.39 8.21
CA ASP A 197 11.45 -31.13 6.89
C ASP A 197 12.28 -29.84 6.87
N ALA A 198 11.92 -28.86 7.72
CA ALA A 198 12.67 -27.62 7.87
C ALA A 198 14.09 -27.83 8.41
N ILE A 199 14.36 -28.91 9.14
CA ILE A 199 15.67 -29.20 9.75
C ILE A 199 16.76 -29.33 8.66
N GLY A 200 16.46 -30.11 7.61
CA GLY A 200 17.36 -30.30 6.46
C GLY A 200 17.60 -28.99 5.72
N PHE A 201 16.52 -28.27 5.40
CA PHE A 201 16.60 -26.96 4.75
C PHE A 201 17.44 -25.95 5.55
N ILE A 202 17.20 -25.80 6.86
CA ILE A 202 17.94 -24.85 7.70
C ILE A 202 19.44 -25.20 7.75
N LYS A 203 19.77 -26.50 7.83
CA LYS A 203 21.16 -26.97 7.83
C LYS A 203 21.89 -26.59 6.55
N LEU A 204 21.28 -26.81 5.38
CA LEU A 204 21.87 -26.52 4.08
C LEU A 204 21.92 -25.02 3.81
N PHE A 205 20.82 -24.31 4.02
CA PHE A 205 20.73 -22.87 3.80
C PHE A 205 21.72 -22.04 4.64
N GLY A 206 21.96 -22.50 5.88
CA GLY A 206 22.89 -21.87 6.81
C GLY A 206 24.35 -22.29 6.68
N LEU A 207 24.75 -23.18 5.73
CA LEU A 207 26.11 -23.71 5.66
C LEU A 207 27.20 -22.67 5.55
N GLN A 208 27.04 -21.69 4.66
CA GLN A 208 28.04 -20.63 4.45
C GLN A 208 28.22 -19.76 5.69
N MET A 209 27.15 -19.48 6.41
CA MET A 209 27.18 -18.64 7.61
C MET A 209 27.86 -19.34 8.78
N ARG A 210 27.79 -20.68 8.86
CA ARG A 210 28.50 -21.46 9.88
C ARG A 210 30.00 -21.50 9.69
N GLY A 211 30.48 -21.33 8.45
CA GLY A 211 31.90 -21.24 8.15
C GLY A 211 32.57 -20.01 8.79
N ARG A 212 31.85 -18.90 8.86
CA ARG A 212 32.34 -17.64 9.47
C ARG A 212 32.43 -17.69 11.01
N GLY A 213 31.61 -18.53 11.66
CA GLY A 213 31.59 -18.65 13.12
C GLY A 213 32.67 -19.62 13.70
N LYS A 214 33.52 -20.20 12.84
CA LYS A 214 34.60 -21.10 13.22
C LYS A 214 36.01 -20.52 13.03
N ALA A 215 36.10 -19.22 12.65
CA ALA A 215 37.34 -18.50 12.50
C ALA A 215 37.65 -17.69 13.76
#